data_5de4d5c12e4dca0b1f829beed5ed56f1
#
_entry.id   5de4d5c12e4dca0b1f829beed5ed56f1
#
_cell.length_a   1.000
_cell.length_b   1.000
_cell.length_c   1.000
_cell.angle_alpha   90.00
_cell.angle_beta   90.00
_cell.angle_gamma   90.00
#
_symmetry.space_group_name_H-M   'P 1'
#
loop_
_entity.id
_entity.type
_entity.pdbx_description
1 polymer ?
#
loop_
_entity_poly.entity_id
_entity_poly.type
_entity_poly.pdbx_seq_one_letter_code
_entity_poly.pdbx_strand_id
1 'polypeptide(L)'
;MLTETRAGDSGSPMVAGPGPGSSSAGFLGVSDRSVDAMSVAERTRLVRHVHEHWEKMSHVVPHVKQTYNWDCGLACVLMVVRALGASAHHCDLRRLRQLCRTTSIWTVDLAYLLRKFGADVTFTTVTMGANPAYESESFYRDNLREDCERVDALFKGARANGISIERKSLSLDAIKAYAGDGEYLVILLVDKPKLGVKPRDAMVLPEGENNGRGGSDRLGWLTGAAGKPAAWGTRRGSESASTFANGTAPSRGYTGHYIVVCGYNPVDGEFLCRDPASHVRDLIITAENLEKARRAFGTDEDILLVRNEALDQREVLAASREADPAAEGAAGPLA
;
A
#
# COMPACT_ATOMS: atom_id res chain seq x y z
N MET A 1 -40.64 29.53 42.36
CA MET A 1 -39.18 29.55 42.49
C MET A 1 -38.68 28.11 42.28
N LEU A 2 -38.27 27.81 41.10
CA LEU A 2 -37.63 26.54 40.74
C LEU A 2 -36.28 26.89 40.12
N THR A 3 -35.19 26.49 40.77
CA THR A 3 -33.81 26.73 40.36
C THR A 3 -33.37 25.62 39.40
N GLU A 4 -33.08 25.99 38.15
CA GLU A 4 -32.43 25.14 37.18
C GLU A 4 -30.95 24.97 37.52
N THR A 5 -30.50 23.73 37.73
CA THR A 5 -29.09 23.34 37.81
C THR A 5 -28.59 22.95 36.43
N ARG A 6 -27.69 23.76 35.90
CA ARG A 6 -26.91 23.52 34.67
C ARG A 6 -25.93 22.38 34.89
N ALA A 7 -26.07 21.29 34.09
CA ALA A 7 -25.08 20.24 34.01
C ALA A 7 -23.87 20.74 33.20
N GLY A 8 -22.67 20.60 33.78
CA GLY A 8 -21.40 20.94 33.14
C GLY A 8 -21.01 19.88 32.11
N ASP A 9 -20.72 20.37 30.93
CA ASP A 9 -20.12 19.60 29.83
C ASP A 9 -18.63 19.38 30.15
N SER A 10 -18.27 18.14 30.53
CA SER A 10 -16.89 17.72 30.71
C SER A 10 -16.36 17.19 29.38
N GLY A 11 -15.86 18.07 28.54
CA GLY A 11 -15.13 17.74 27.33
C GLY A 11 -13.85 16.99 27.71
N SER A 12 -13.80 15.69 27.41
CA SER A 12 -12.55 14.90 27.46
C SER A 12 -11.58 15.41 26.39
N PRO A 13 -10.27 15.54 26.70
CA PRO A 13 -9.29 16.00 25.72
C PRO A 13 -9.15 14.97 24.59
N MET A 14 -9.28 15.42 23.36
CA MET A 14 -8.92 14.66 22.18
C MET A 14 -7.42 14.32 22.25
N VAL A 15 -7.11 13.02 22.37
CA VAL A 15 -5.75 12.52 22.21
C VAL A 15 -5.41 12.68 20.72
N ALA A 16 -4.49 13.58 20.43
CA ALA A 16 -3.91 13.70 19.09
C ALA A 16 -3.23 12.35 18.74
N GLY A 17 -3.63 11.75 17.64
CA GLY A 17 -2.97 10.56 17.10
C GLY A 17 -1.49 10.85 16.85
N PRO A 18 -0.61 9.83 16.83
CA PRO A 18 0.81 10.01 16.65
C PRO A 18 1.07 10.66 15.27
N GLY A 19 1.50 11.92 15.30
CA GLY A 19 2.15 12.53 14.16
C GLY A 19 3.48 11.81 13.88
N PRO A 20 4.12 11.98 12.71
CA PRO A 20 5.42 11.41 12.44
C PRO A 20 6.37 11.79 13.58
N GLY A 21 6.89 10.77 14.27
CA GLY A 21 7.65 10.95 15.49
C GLY A 21 8.88 11.84 15.28
N SER A 22 9.03 12.84 16.15
CA SER A 22 10.14 13.81 16.12
C SER A 22 11.46 13.24 16.67
N SER A 23 11.68 11.93 16.64
CA SER A 23 12.88 11.30 17.18
C SER A 23 13.55 10.37 16.17
N SER A 24 14.12 10.94 15.22
CA SER A 24 15.37 10.68 14.52
C SER A 24 15.39 11.66 13.35
N ALA A 25 16.34 12.60 13.34
CA ALA A 25 16.65 13.39 12.16
C ALA A 25 17.22 12.44 11.09
N GLY A 26 16.36 11.55 10.61
CA GLY A 26 16.63 10.65 9.50
C GLY A 26 16.87 11.49 8.26
N PHE A 27 17.92 11.18 7.55
CA PHE A 27 18.37 11.79 6.31
C PHE A 27 17.26 11.88 5.22
N LEU A 28 16.10 11.24 5.41
CA LEU A 28 14.96 11.18 4.49
C LEU A 28 13.88 12.27 4.74
N GLY A 29 14.02 13.13 5.75
CA GLY A 29 13.16 14.32 5.93
C GLY A 29 13.42 15.46 4.94
N VAL A 30 14.11 15.17 3.84
CA VAL A 30 14.49 16.12 2.78
C VAL A 30 13.27 16.37 1.89
N SER A 31 12.78 17.62 1.84
CA SER A 31 11.76 18.01 0.86
C SER A 31 12.36 18.08 -0.54
N ASP A 32 11.55 17.83 -1.59
CA ASP A 32 11.99 17.89 -3.00
C ASP A 32 12.72 19.21 -3.32
N ARG A 33 12.30 20.34 -2.72
CA ARG A 33 12.94 21.65 -2.90
C ARG A 33 14.35 21.74 -2.31
N SER A 34 14.67 20.94 -1.30
CA SER A 34 16.01 20.94 -0.69
C SER A 34 17.00 20.08 -1.48
N VAL A 35 16.53 19.13 -2.27
CA VAL A 35 17.40 18.29 -3.14
C VAL A 35 18.06 19.12 -4.24
N ASP A 36 17.34 20.07 -4.82
CA ASP A 36 17.88 20.93 -5.89
C ASP A 36 18.99 21.88 -5.39
N ALA A 37 18.99 22.21 -4.10
CA ALA A 37 20.01 23.04 -3.47
C ALA A 37 21.23 22.25 -2.96
N MET A 38 21.23 20.92 -3.05
CA MET A 38 22.32 20.07 -2.57
C MET A 38 23.54 20.11 -3.48
N SER A 39 24.71 20.06 -2.86
CA SER A 39 25.98 19.80 -3.57
C SER A 39 25.96 18.38 -4.20
N VAL A 40 26.81 18.19 -5.22
CA VAL A 40 26.95 16.86 -5.88
C VAL A 40 27.28 15.76 -4.85
N ALA A 41 28.14 16.05 -3.88
CA ALA A 41 28.53 15.08 -2.86
C ALA A 41 27.35 14.69 -1.93
N GLU A 42 26.53 15.67 -1.53
CA GLU A 42 25.32 15.42 -0.71
C GLU A 42 24.29 14.62 -1.49
N ARG A 43 24.03 14.99 -2.74
CA ARG A 43 23.12 14.26 -3.62
C ARG A 43 23.58 12.81 -3.85
N THR A 44 24.87 12.57 -4.05
CA THR A 44 25.43 11.21 -4.20
C THR A 44 25.23 10.38 -2.92
N ARG A 45 25.40 10.98 -1.73
CA ARG A 45 25.13 10.29 -0.46
C ARG A 45 23.66 9.94 -0.30
N LEU A 46 22.77 10.88 -0.65
CA LEU A 46 21.33 10.67 -0.60
C LEU A 46 20.90 9.54 -1.54
N VAL A 47 21.34 9.52 -2.80
CA VAL A 47 21.07 8.45 -3.77
C VAL A 47 21.51 7.10 -3.24
N ARG A 48 22.72 7.01 -2.66
CA ARG A 48 23.21 5.76 -2.06
C ARG A 48 22.33 5.30 -0.91
N HIS A 49 21.97 6.20 0.00
CA HIS A 49 21.11 5.89 1.13
C HIS A 49 19.71 5.41 0.69
N VAL A 50 19.10 6.09 -0.29
CA VAL A 50 17.82 5.66 -0.90
C VAL A 50 17.97 4.28 -1.52
N HIS A 51 19.06 4.02 -2.25
CA HIS A 51 19.31 2.71 -2.83
C HIS A 51 19.40 1.61 -1.78
N GLU A 52 20.20 1.81 -0.73
CA GLU A 52 20.32 0.86 0.39
C GLU A 52 18.97 0.62 1.09
N HIS A 53 18.20 1.67 1.31
CA HIS A 53 16.86 1.56 1.87
C HIS A 53 15.92 0.75 0.97
N TRP A 54 15.88 1.05 -0.33
CA TRP A 54 15.04 0.34 -1.28
C TRP A 54 15.44 -1.14 -1.43
N GLU A 55 16.74 -1.45 -1.42
CA GLU A 55 17.22 -2.84 -1.38
C GLU A 55 16.72 -3.56 -0.13
N LYS A 56 16.86 -2.94 1.04
CA LYS A 56 16.33 -3.48 2.30
C LYS A 56 14.82 -3.72 2.19
N MET A 57 14.04 -2.74 1.76
CA MET A 57 12.59 -2.87 1.63
C MET A 57 12.18 -3.88 0.57
N SER A 58 12.96 -4.02 -0.50
CA SER A 58 12.76 -5.08 -1.49
C SER A 58 12.91 -6.47 -0.89
N HIS A 59 13.81 -6.67 0.06
CA HIS A 59 13.95 -7.96 0.77
C HIS A 59 12.88 -8.15 1.84
N VAL A 60 12.56 -7.11 2.62
CA VAL A 60 11.63 -7.19 3.76
C VAL A 60 10.19 -7.36 3.28
N VAL A 61 9.74 -6.57 2.30
CA VAL A 61 8.36 -6.62 1.81
C VAL A 61 8.24 -7.61 0.65
N PRO A 62 7.70 -8.82 0.89
CA PRO A 62 7.54 -9.81 -0.17
C PRO A 62 6.55 -9.32 -1.23
N HIS A 63 6.71 -9.79 -2.45
CA HIS A 63 5.69 -9.60 -3.48
C HIS A 63 4.74 -10.80 -3.47
N VAL A 64 3.44 -10.53 -3.29
CA VAL A 64 2.37 -11.53 -3.35
C VAL A 64 1.42 -11.15 -4.48
N LYS A 65 1.30 -12.05 -5.47
CA LYS A 65 0.34 -11.88 -6.55
C LYS A 65 -1.07 -12.21 -6.08
N GLN A 66 -2.04 -11.35 -6.43
CA GLN A 66 -3.46 -11.66 -6.25
C GLN A 66 -3.87 -12.90 -7.07
N THR A 67 -4.85 -13.64 -6.58
CA THR A 67 -5.36 -14.84 -7.27
C THR A 67 -6.57 -14.50 -8.14
N TYR A 68 -7.45 -13.64 -7.62
CA TYR A 68 -8.68 -13.22 -8.25
C TYR A 68 -8.66 -11.72 -8.53
N ASN A 69 -9.58 -11.23 -9.33
CA ASN A 69 -9.68 -9.80 -9.67
C ASN A 69 -10.13 -8.90 -8.49
N TRP A 70 -10.60 -9.48 -7.38
CA TRP A 70 -11.12 -8.79 -6.21
C TRP A 70 -10.21 -8.87 -4.96
N ASP A 71 -9.21 -9.75 -4.92
CA ASP A 71 -8.43 -10.01 -3.71
C ASP A 71 -7.09 -9.24 -3.63
N CYS A 72 -6.96 -8.15 -4.39
CA CYS A 72 -5.77 -7.28 -4.36
C CYS A 72 -5.48 -6.73 -2.96
N GLY A 73 -6.53 -6.29 -2.23
CA GLY A 73 -6.39 -5.81 -0.86
C GLY A 73 -5.88 -6.89 0.10
N LEU A 74 -6.37 -8.13 -0.03
CA LEU A 74 -5.89 -9.26 0.77
C LEU A 74 -4.43 -9.60 0.47
N ALA A 75 -4.03 -9.50 -0.80
CA ALA A 75 -2.63 -9.68 -1.17
C ALA A 75 -1.73 -8.58 -0.55
N CYS A 76 -2.19 -7.33 -0.50
CA CYS A 76 -1.50 -6.24 0.18
C CYS A 76 -1.38 -6.51 1.69
N VAL A 77 -2.46 -6.92 2.37
CA VAL A 77 -2.41 -7.32 3.78
C VAL A 77 -1.39 -8.44 3.98
N LEU A 78 -1.40 -9.46 3.12
CA LEU A 78 -0.45 -10.58 3.24
C LEU A 78 1.00 -10.14 3.08
N MET A 79 1.29 -9.22 2.13
CA MET A 79 2.63 -8.64 1.98
C MET A 79 3.08 -7.94 3.26
N VAL A 80 2.20 -7.12 3.86
CA VAL A 80 2.49 -6.35 5.07
C VAL A 80 2.68 -7.28 6.27
N VAL A 81 1.74 -8.19 6.58
CA VAL A 81 1.88 -9.05 7.79
C VAL A 81 3.07 -9.98 7.69
N ARG A 82 3.47 -10.41 6.49
CA ARG A 82 4.71 -11.16 6.28
C ARG A 82 5.96 -10.31 6.46
N ALA A 83 5.95 -9.07 6.00
CA ALA A 83 7.04 -8.12 6.27
C ALA A 83 7.23 -7.89 7.77
N LEU A 84 6.13 -7.91 8.53
CA LEU A 84 6.13 -7.77 10.00
C LEU A 84 6.41 -9.08 10.75
N GLY A 85 6.71 -10.18 10.07
CA GLY A 85 7.19 -11.42 10.65
C GLY A 85 6.21 -12.59 10.70
N ALA A 86 4.99 -12.47 10.13
CA ALA A 86 4.10 -13.61 10.03
C ALA A 86 4.66 -14.67 9.04
N SER A 87 4.79 -15.90 9.50
CA SER A 87 5.27 -16.98 8.64
C SER A 87 4.23 -17.41 7.60
N ALA A 88 4.71 -17.99 6.49
CA ALA A 88 3.83 -18.53 5.45
C ALA A 88 2.91 -19.66 5.93
N HIS A 89 3.30 -20.36 7.00
CA HIS A 89 2.48 -21.41 7.62
C HIS A 89 1.28 -20.86 8.38
N HIS A 90 1.39 -19.64 8.93
CA HIS A 90 0.35 -19.02 9.74
C HIS A 90 -0.51 -18.04 8.97
N CYS A 91 -0.03 -17.51 7.83
CA CYS A 91 -0.77 -16.55 7.03
C CYS A 91 -0.56 -16.77 5.53
N ASP A 92 -1.65 -17.03 4.81
CA ASP A 92 -1.72 -17.13 3.35
C ASP A 92 -3.02 -16.50 2.81
N LEU A 93 -3.15 -16.38 1.49
CA LEU A 93 -4.34 -15.77 0.88
C LEU A 93 -5.62 -16.56 1.19
N ARG A 94 -5.56 -17.89 1.32
CA ARG A 94 -6.73 -18.73 1.65
C ARG A 94 -7.27 -18.37 3.03
N ARG A 95 -6.38 -18.25 4.02
CA ARG A 95 -6.76 -17.86 5.39
C ARG A 95 -7.30 -16.45 5.47
N LEU A 96 -6.69 -15.49 4.76
CA LEU A 96 -7.21 -14.12 4.72
C LEU A 96 -8.62 -14.05 4.12
N ARG A 97 -8.91 -14.82 3.06
CA ARG A 97 -10.27 -14.91 2.49
C ARG A 97 -11.27 -15.52 3.49
N GLN A 98 -10.87 -16.55 4.23
CA GLN A 98 -11.72 -17.16 5.27
C GLN A 98 -12.03 -16.16 6.40
N LEU A 99 -11.04 -15.36 6.83
CA LEU A 99 -11.23 -14.34 7.86
C LEU A 99 -12.06 -13.15 7.37
N CYS A 100 -11.88 -12.72 6.11
CA CYS A 100 -12.61 -11.60 5.55
C CYS A 100 -14.07 -11.88 5.28
N ARG A 101 -14.42 -13.12 4.87
CA ARG A 101 -15.80 -13.60 4.64
C ARG A 101 -16.61 -12.82 3.59
N THR A 102 -15.97 -11.97 2.80
CA THR A 102 -16.61 -11.23 1.71
C THR A 102 -15.67 -11.13 0.52
N THR A 103 -16.21 -10.97 -0.67
CA THR A 103 -15.48 -10.66 -1.91
C THR A 103 -15.58 -9.18 -2.27
N SER A 104 -16.50 -8.44 -1.63
CA SER A 104 -16.59 -6.98 -1.72
C SER A 104 -15.72 -6.36 -0.61
N ILE A 105 -14.45 -6.13 -0.93
CA ILE A 105 -13.42 -5.71 0.02
C ILE A 105 -13.36 -4.19 0.08
N TRP A 106 -13.60 -3.63 1.26
CA TRP A 106 -13.42 -2.22 1.59
C TRP A 106 -12.15 -2.01 2.42
N THR A 107 -11.61 -0.81 2.43
CA THR A 107 -10.37 -0.50 3.17
C THR A 107 -10.51 -0.80 4.67
N VAL A 108 -11.69 -0.59 5.25
CA VAL A 108 -11.96 -0.93 6.65
C VAL A 108 -11.84 -2.43 6.91
N ASP A 109 -12.25 -3.31 5.97
CA ASP A 109 -12.06 -4.77 6.10
C ASP A 109 -10.57 -5.12 6.24
N LEU A 110 -9.70 -4.45 5.45
CA LEU A 110 -8.26 -4.65 5.50
C LEU A 110 -7.66 -4.16 6.83
N ALA A 111 -8.17 -3.05 7.39
CA ALA A 111 -7.76 -2.56 8.71
C ALA A 111 -8.08 -3.58 9.81
N TYR A 112 -9.27 -4.20 9.78
CA TYR A 112 -9.64 -5.27 10.71
C TYR A 112 -8.77 -6.50 10.56
N LEU A 113 -8.42 -6.91 9.32
CA LEU A 113 -7.52 -8.03 9.09
C LEU A 113 -6.13 -7.74 9.65
N LEU A 114 -5.56 -6.57 9.36
CA LEU A 114 -4.26 -6.16 9.90
C LEU A 114 -4.27 -6.20 11.43
N ARG A 115 -5.29 -5.62 12.06
CA ARG A 115 -5.42 -5.59 13.52
C ARG A 115 -5.58 -6.99 14.11
N LYS A 116 -6.29 -7.90 13.43
CA LYS A 116 -6.43 -9.30 13.84
C LYS A 116 -5.09 -10.03 13.92
N PHE A 117 -4.12 -9.67 13.08
CA PHE A 117 -2.74 -10.17 13.17
C PHE A 117 -1.86 -9.37 14.13
N GLY A 118 -2.39 -8.42 14.87
CA GLY A 118 -1.65 -7.62 15.85
C GLY A 118 -0.94 -6.40 15.28
N ALA A 119 -1.12 -6.09 14.01
CA ALA A 119 -0.49 -4.91 13.43
C ALA A 119 -1.08 -3.62 14.01
N ASP A 120 -0.21 -2.64 14.32
CA ASP A 120 -0.63 -1.29 14.65
C ASP A 120 -0.97 -0.54 13.36
N VAL A 121 -2.25 -0.18 13.20
CA VAL A 121 -2.80 0.41 11.97
C VAL A 121 -3.60 1.67 12.25
N THR A 122 -3.31 2.71 11.47
CA THR A 122 -4.13 3.91 11.38
C THR A 122 -4.75 3.98 9.98
N PHE A 123 -6.06 4.11 9.91
CA PHE A 123 -6.81 4.29 8.68
C PHE A 123 -7.16 5.76 8.48
N THR A 124 -6.72 6.36 7.38
CA THR A 124 -7.11 7.73 6.99
C THR A 124 -8.00 7.68 5.77
N THR A 125 -9.09 8.44 5.79
CA THR A 125 -10.10 8.51 4.73
C THR A 125 -10.78 9.88 4.72
N VAL A 126 -11.37 10.28 3.61
CA VAL A 126 -12.20 11.51 3.57
C VAL A 126 -13.68 11.22 3.80
N THR A 127 -14.10 9.96 3.71
CA THR A 127 -15.49 9.52 3.90
C THR A 127 -15.60 8.50 5.02
N MET A 128 -16.50 8.74 5.98
CA MET A 128 -16.78 7.80 7.08
C MET A 128 -17.95 6.91 6.68
N GLY A 129 -17.71 5.61 6.53
CA GLY A 129 -18.71 4.64 6.07
C GLY A 129 -18.69 4.44 4.55
N ALA A 130 -19.67 3.73 4.01
CA ALA A 130 -19.83 3.54 2.58
C ALA A 130 -20.40 4.82 1.93
N ASN A 131 -19.79 5.29 0.83
CA ASN A 131 -20.20 6.49 0.13
C ASN A 131 -21.37 6.20 -0.84
N PRO A 132 -22.60 6.68 -0.59
CA PRO A 132 -23.74 6.42 -1.47
C PRO A 132 -23.55 6.98 -2.90
N ALA A 133 -22.69 7.99 -3.09
CA ALA A 133 -22.41 8.56 -4.41
C ALA A 133 -21.74 7.55 -5.37
N TYR A 134 -21.22 6.45 -4.85
CA TYR A 134 -20.59 5.40 -5.66
C TYR A 134 -21.58 4.47 -6.39
N GLU A 135 -22.89 4.66 -6.21
CA GLU A 135 -23.91 3.94 -6.98
C GLU A 135 -23.76 4.16 -8.51
N SER A 136 -23.21 5.32 -8.91
CA SER A 136 -22.91 5.61 -10.30
C SER A 136 -21.72 4.83 -10.86
N GLU A 137 -20.83 4.34 -10.01
CA GLU A 137 -19.64 3.59 -10.40
C GLU A 137 -19.96 2.10 -10.54
N SER A 138 -19.73 1.54 -11.74
CA SER A 138 -19.98 0.12 -12.01
C SER A 138 -19.21 -0.81 -11.09
N PHE A 139 -18.07 -0.37 -10.56
CA PHE A 139 -17.23 -1.12 -9.63
C PHE A 139 -17.92 -1.40 -8.30
N TYR A 140 -18.76 -0.47 -7.81
CA TYR A 140 -19.44 -0.59 -6.51
C TYR A 140 -20.90 -1.02 -6.61
N ARG A 141 -21.56 -0.75 -7.74
CA ARG A 141 -23.02 -0.81 -7.92
C ARG A 141 -23.65 -2.11 -7.44
N ASP A 142 -23.04 -3.24 -7.78
CA ASP A 142 -23.70 -4.56 -7.59
C ASP A 142 -23.80 -4.96 -6.10
N ASN A 143 -22.89 -4.45 -5.24
CA ASN A 143 -22.83 -4.83 -3.82
C ASN A 143 -23.08 -3.65 -2.87
N LEU A 144 -23.16 -2.40 -3.36
CA LEU A 144 -23.16 -1.19 -2.51
C LEU A 144 -24.25 -1.20 -1.44
N ARG A 145 -25.45 -1.70 -1.76
CA ARG A 145 -26.56 -1.72 -0.82
C ARG A 145 -26.30 -2.64 0.37
N GLU A 146 -25.80 -3.83 0.12
CA GLU A 146 -25.45 -4.80 1.16
C GLU A 146 -24.22 -4.35 1.94
N ASP A 147 -23.27 -3.73 1.26
CA ASP A 147 -22.05 -3.20 1.87
C ASP A 147 -22.30 -2.01 2.78
N CYS A 148 -23.26 -1.13 2.49
CA CYS A 148 -23.51 0.06 3.31
C CYS A 148 -23.71 -0.28 4.80
N GLU A 149 -24.63 -1.20 5.11
CA GLU A 149 -24.89 -1.58 6.50
C GLU A 149 -23.68 -2.26 7.16
N ARG A 150 -23.01 -3.15 6.43
CA ARG A 150 -21.84 -3.90 6.91
C ARG A 150 -20.66 -2.96 7.16
N VAL A 151 -20.32 -2.12 6.19
CA VAL A 151 -19.19 -1.17 6.25
C VAL A 151 -19.42 -0.14 7.35
N ASP A 152 -20.64 0.43 7.46
CA ASP A 152 -20.99 1.37 8.52
C ASP A 152 -20.86 0.73 9.92
N ALA A 153 -21.23 -0.55 10.07
CA ALA A 153 -21.05 -1.26 11.32
C ALA A 153 -19.55 -1.44 11.66
N LEU A 154 -18.70 -1.73 10.66
CA LEU A 154 -17.25 -1.82 10.85
C LEU A 154 -16.66 -0.47 11.27
N PHE A 155 -17.04 0.64 10.63
CA PHE A 155 -16.59 1.99 11.03
C PHE A 155 -17.00 2.31 12.47
N LYS A 156 -18.24 2.03 12.86
CA LYS A 156 -18.72 2.24 14.24
C LYS A 156 -17.98 1.40 15.27
N GLY A 157 -17.62 0.17 14.91
CA GLY A 157 -16.91 -0.77 15.80
C GLY A 157 -15.40 -0.59 15.83
N ALA A 158 -14.80 0.18 14.94
CA ALA A 158 -13.37 0.24 14.72
C ALA A 158 -12.56 0.56 15.98
N ARG A 159 -12.95 1.61 16.72
CA ARG A 159 -12.25 2.03 17.95
C ARG A 159 -12.26 0.95 19.03
N ALA A 160 -13.37 0.25 19.21
CA ALA A 160 -13.48 -0.84 20.18
C ALA A 160 -12.60 -2.05 19.80
N ASN A 161 -12.26 -2.19 18.51
CA ASN A 161 -11.36 -3.22 17.99
C ASN A 161 -9.90 -2.72 17.85
N GLY A 162 -9.55 -1.57 18.46
CA GLY A 162 -8.20 -1.04 18.46
C GLY A 162 -7.75 -0.47 17.10
N ILE A 163 -8.68 -0.08 16.24
CA ILE A 163 -8.40 0.54 14.94
C ILE A 163 -8.62 2.05 15.06
N SER A 164 -7.58 2.84 14.79
CA SER A 164 -7.69 4.29 14.67
C SER A 164 -8.17 4.66 13.27
N ILE A 165 -9.32 5.32 13.16
CA ILE A 165 -9.80 5.90 11.90
C ILE A 165 -9.81 7.40 12.01
N GLU A 166 -9.14 8.08 11.08
CA GLU A 166 -9.04 9.53 11.02
C GLU A 166 -9.67 10.06 9.74
N ARG A 167 -10.67 10.92 9.89
CA ARG A 167 -11.27 11.60 8.73
C ARG A 167 -10.41 12.79 8.31
N LYS A 168 -9.46 12.52 7.41
CA LYS A 168 -8.56 13.54 6.84
C LYS A 168 -8.02 13.13 5.49
N SER A 169 -7.74 14.10 4.63
CA SER A 169 -6.88 13.93 3.46
C SER A 169 -5.42 14.07 3.88
N LEU A 170 -4.58 13.11 3.52
CA LEU A 170 -3.14 13.25 3.70
C LEU A 170 -2.55 14.06 2.54
N SER A 171 -1.62 14.97 2.86
CA SER A 171 -0.83 15.62 1.82
C SER A 171 0.15 14.62 1.18
N LEU A 172 0.55 14.88 -0.06
CA LEU A 172 1.56 14.08 -0.74
C LEU A 172 2.87 14.06 0.06
N ASP A 173 3.26 15.19 0.68
CA ASP A 173 4.47 15.27 1.50
C ASP A 173 4.38 14.42 2.77
N ALA A 174 3.20 14.31 3.39
CA ALA A 174 3.00 13.37 4.49
C ALA A 174 3.16 11.91 4.03
N ILE A 175 2.64 11.55 2.86
CA ILE A 175 2.82 10.19 2.29
C ILE A 175 4.29 9.92 1.97
N LYS A 176 5.02 10.91 1.41
CA LYS A 176 6.46 10.81 1.18
C LYS A 176 7.23 10.55 2.48
N ALA A 177 6.88 11.27 3.56
CA ALA A 177 7.49 11.07 4.87
C ALA A 177 7.23 9.66 5.41
N TYR A 178 5.97 9.21 5.44
CA TYR A 178 5.62 7.87 5.92
C TYR A 178 6.28 6.73 5.11
N ALA A 179 6.41 6.91 3.79
CA ALA A 179 7.04 5.90 2.93
C ALA A 179 8.57 5.96 2.95
N GLY A 180 9.15 7.12 3.28
CA GLY A 180 10.59 7.38 3.14
C GLY A 180 11.43 6.95 4.35
N ASP A 181 10.88 6.98 5.56
CA ASP A 181 11.63 6.70 6.79
C ASP A 181 11.71 5.20 7.15
N GLY A 182 10.85 4.38 6.54
CA GLY A 182 10.78 2.94 6.81
C GLY A 182 10.09 2.58 8.13
N GLU A 183 9.55 3.55 8.86
CA GLU A 183 8.76 3.32 10.07
C GLU A 183 7.34 2.81 9.76
N TYR A 184 6.88 3.03 8.53
CA TYR A 184 5.56 2.62 8.08
C TYR A 184 5.59 1.85 6.76
N LEU A 185 4.68 0.89 6.64
CA LEU A 185 4.23 0.31 5.38
C LEU A 185 2.87 0.90 5.05
N VAL A 186 2.70 1.35 3.80
CA VAL A 186 1.51 2.12 3.42
C VAL A 186 0.70 1.35 2.39
N ILE A 187 -0.56 1.01 2.71
CA ILE A 187 -1.50 0.44 1.74
C ILE A 187 -2.41 1.57 1.27
N LEU A 188 -2.55 1.73 -0.05
CA LEU A 188 -3.41 2.75 -0.66
C LEU A 188 -4.45 2.12 -1.57
N LEU A 189 -5.68 2.66 -1.52
CA LEU A 189 -6.70 2.46 -2.55
C LEU A 189 -6.47 3.49 -3.66
N VAL A 190 -6.38 3.02 -4.88
CA VAL A 190 -6.05 3.82 -6.05
C VAL A 190 -6.92 3.48 -7.25
N ASP A 191 -7.07 4.39 -8.18
CA ASP A 191 -7.64 4.13 -9.49
C ASP A 191 -6.55 3.51 -10.40
N LYS A 192 -6.64 2.20 -10.62
CA LYS A 192 -5.62 1.41 -11.32
C LYS A 192 -5.18 1.99 -12.67
N PRO A 193 -6.08 2.46 -13.56
CA PRO A 193 -5.71 3.06 -14.83
C PRO A 193 -4.77 4.27 -14.73
N LYS A 194 -4.75 4.96 -13.58
CA LYS A 194 -3.96 6.19 -13.36
C LYS A 194 -2.58 5.94 -12.77
N LEU A 195 -2.25 4.70 -12.36
CA LEU A 195 -1.00 4.40 -11.66
C LEU A 195 0.26 4.66 -12.51
N GLY A 196 0.26 4.24 -13.78
CA GLY A 196 1.44 4.44 -14.64
C GLY A 196 2.73 3.84 -14.06
N VAL A 197 2.63 2.67 -13.41
CA VAL A 197 3.78 1.98 -12.82
C VAL A 197 4.75 1.47 -13.89
N LYS A 198 6.04 1.46 -13.57
CA LYS A 198 7.11 0.89 -14.40
C LYS A 198 7.99 -0.06 -13.54
N PRO A 199 8.66 -1.07 -14.16
CA PRO A 199 9.69 -1.84 -13.46
C PRO A 199 10.76 -0.92 -12.89
N ARG A 200 11.27 -1.28 -11.71
CA ARG A 200 12.46 -0.63 -11.18
C ARG A 200 13.67 -1.10 -11.99
N ASP A 201 14.26 -0.20 -12.76
CA ASP A 201 15.55 -0.44 -13.36
C ASP A 201 16.63 -0.47 -12.26
N ALA A 202 17.70 -1.25 -12.45
CA ALA A 202 18.83 -1.20 -11.53
C ALA A 202 19.33 0.25 -11.45
N MET A 203 19.31 0.85 -10.24
CA MET A 203 19.84 2.20 -10.05
C MET A 203 21.32 2.19 -10.41
N VAL A 204 21.69 2.93 -11.45
CA VAL A 204 23.08 3.18 -11.78
C VAL A 204 23.60 4.20 -10.76
N LEU A 205 24.42 3.73 -9.81
CA LEU A 205 25.11 4.64 -8.92
C LEU A 205 26.03 5.53 -9.79
N PRO A 206 26.05 6.86 -9.58
CA PRO A 206 27.01 7.71 -10.27
C PRO A 206 28.42 7.16 -9.98
N GLU A 207 29.17 6.83 -11.04
CA GLU A 207 30.55 6.37 -10.92
C GLU A 207 31.33 7.47 -10.17
N GLY A 208 31.79 7.13 -8.96
CA GLY A 208 32.72 8.01 -8.25
C GLY A 208 33.93 8.19 -9.15
N GLU A 209 34.40 9.43 -9.31
CA GLU A 209 35.62 9.76 -9.99
C GLU A 209 36.75 8.83 -9.53
N ASN A 210 37.02 7.83 -10.33
CA ASN A 210 38.08 6.86 -10.08
C ASN A 210 39.36 7.50 -10.49
N ASN A 211 40.04 8.16 -9.54
CA ASN A 211 41.45 8.58 -9.71
C ASN A 211 42.28 7.34 -10.01
N GLY A 212 42.71 7.26 -11.27
CA GLY A 212 43.46 6.22 -11.94
C GLY A 212 44.37 5.39 -11.05
N ARG A 213 44.09 4.09 -10.98
CA ARG A 213 45.12 3.03 -10.98
C ARG A 213 44.53 1.81 -11.64
N GLY A 214 45.19 1.39 -12.73
CA GLY A 214 44.82 0.30 -13.60
C GLY A 214 44.71 -1.04 -12.90
N GLY A 215 43.72 -1.79 -13.31
CA GLY A 215 43.47 -3.19 -13.02
C GLY A 215 42.52 -3.70 -14.06
N SER A 216 43.07 -4.15 -15.21
CA SER A 216 42.33 -4.91 -16.22
C SER A 216 41.89 -6.23 -15.62
N ASP A 217 40.69 -6.63 -16.02
CA ASP A 217 40.09 -7.96 -15.99
C ASP A 217 38.90 -8.08 -15.03
N ARG A 218 37.76 -7.98 -15.66
CA ARG A 218 36.52 -8.74 -15.45
C ARG A 218 35.24 -7.93 -15.76
N LEU A 219 35.03 -7.58 -17.01
CA LEU A 219 33.70 -7.15 -17.51
C LEU A 219 33.56 -7.47 -19.00
N GLY A 220 33.82 -8.74 -19.33
CA GLY A 220 33.77 -9.26 -20.72
C GLY A 220 32.39 -9.74 -21.22
N TRP A 221 31.30 -9.48 -20.50
CA TRP A 221 29.98 -10.01 -20.90
C TRP A 221 28.87 -8.96 -21.05
N LEU A 222 29.17 -7.67 -20.97
CA LEU A 222 28.21 -6.56 -21.10
C LEU A 222 28.23 -5.82 -22.45
N THR A 223 29.00 -6.31 -23.43
CA THR A 223 28.97 -5.76 -24.81
C THR A 223 28.48 -6.80 -25.79
N GLY A 224 27.21 -7.12 -25.75
CA GLY A 224 26.51 -7.98 -26.69
C GLY A 224 25.34 -7.24 -27.34
N ALA A 225 25.61 -6.69 -28.54
CA ALA A 225 24.68 -6.45 -29.63
C ALA A 225 23.42 -5.62 -29.33
N ALA A 226 23.39 -4.42 -29.88
CA ALA A 226 22.19 -3.65 -30.19
C ALA A 226 21.17 -4.49 -30.99
N GLY A 227 20.27 -5.15 -30.26
CA GLY A 227 19.05 -5.76 -30.81
C GLY A 227 17.90 -4.80 -30.65
N LYS A 228 17.28 -4.39 -31.76
CA LYS A 228 16.06 -3.59 -31.79
C LYS A 228 15.00 -4.22 -30.89
N PRO A 229 14.17 -3.43 -30.13
CA PRO A 229 13.11 -3.98 -29.32
C PRO A 229 12.11 -4.68 -30.23
N ALA A 230 11.89 -5.97 -29.98
CA ALA A 230 10.87 -6.76 -30.64
C ALA A 230 9.49 -6.18 -30.24
N ALA A 231 8.71 -5.79 -31.23
CA ALA A 231 7.33 -5.40 -31.05
C ALA A 231 6.55 -6.56 -30.41
N TRP A 232 6.01 -6.35 -29.23
CA TRP A 232 5.14 -7.30 -28.54
C TRP A 232 3.84 -7.42 -29.32
N GLY A 233 3.72 -8.54 -30.05
CA GLY A 233 2.54 -8.90 -30.79
C GLY A 233 1.32 -9.01 -29.89
N THR A 234 0.38 -8.10 -30.07
CA THR A 234 -0.97 -8.18 -29.53
C THR A 234 -1.68 -9.38 -30.17
N ARG A 235 -1.86 -10.46 -29.43
CA ARG A 235 -2.86 -11.48 -29.81
C ARG A 235 -4.24 -10.84 -29.66
N ARG A 236 -4.86 -10.57 -30.79
CA ARG A 236 -6.28 -10.18 -30.90
C ARG A 236 -7.13 -11.38 -30.51
N GLY A 237 -7.80 -11.31 -29.35
CA GLY A 237 -9.06 -12.01 -29.12
C GLY A 237 -10.14 -11.24 -29.85
N SER A 238 -10.89 -11.93 -30.71
CA SER A 238 -12.01 -11.39 -31.46
C SER A 238 -13.17 -11.12 -30.53
N GLU A 239 -13.38 -9.86 -30.14
CA GLU A 239 -14.66 -9.38 -29.62
C GLU A 239 -15.23 -8.39 -30.62
N SER A 240 -16.49 -8.63 -30.99
CA SER A 240 -17.28 -7.93 -31.99
C SER A 240 -17.30 -6.43 -31.76
N ALA A 241 -16.77 -5.68 -32.73
CA ALA A 241 -16.86 -4.24 -32.80
C ALA A 241 -18.30 -3.81 -33.10
N SER A 242 -19.00 -3.25 -32.12
CA SER A 242 -20.13 -2.38 -32.38
C SER A 242 -19.60 -0.96 -32.64
N THR A 243 -19.76 -0.52 -33.88
CA THR A 243 -19.43 0.79 -34.36
C THR A 243 -20.33 1.85 -33.72
N PHE A 244 -19.75 2.68 -32.82
CA PHE A 244 -20.34 3.95 -32.42
C PHE A 244 -19.52 5.09 -33.03
N ALA A 245 -20.16 5.81 -33.95
CA ALA A 245 -19.67 7.07 -34.48
C ALA A 245 -19.75 8.12 -33.36
N ASN A 246 -18.61 8.58 -32.90
CA ASN A 246 -18.20 9.92 -32.46
C ASN A 246 -16.94 9.78 -31.61
N GLY A 247 -15.85 10.34 -32.11
CA GLY A 247 -14.46 10.14 -31.74
C GLY A 247 -14.00 10.64 -30.38
N THR A 248 -14.61 10.17 -29.26
CA THR A 248 -14.04 10.19 -27.94
C THR A 248 -13.90 8.75 -27.47
N ALA A 249 -12.66 8.28 -27.30
CA ALA A 249 -12.42 7.01 -26.64
C ALA A 249 -13.16 7.02 -25.31
N PRO A 250 -13.93 5.94 -24.95
CA PRO A 250 -14.59 5.89 -23.67
C PRO A 250 -13.53 6.02 -22.58
N SER A 251 -13.67 6.99 -21.70
CA SER A 251 -12.87 7.08 -20.49
C SER A 251 -13.00 5.73 -19.80
N ARG A 252 -11.88 5.02 -19.61
CA ARG A 252 -11.89 3.78 -18.82
C ARG A 252 -12.45 4.16 -17.46
N GLY A 253 -13.59 3.58 -17.06
CA GLY A 253 -14.25 3.84 -15.79
C GLY A 253 -13.31 3.55 -14.63
N TYR A 254 -13.65 4.04 -13.45
CA TYR A 254 -12.93 3.77 -12.21
C TYR A 254 -12.71 2.27 -12.00
N THR A 255 -11.50 1.90 -11.57
CA THR A 255 -11.15 0.54 -11.16
C THR A 255 -10.36 0.62 -9.87
N GLY A 256 -11.05 0.36 -8.74
CA GLY A 256 -10.44 0.30 -7.43
C GLY A 256 -9.36 -0.77 -7.36
N HIS A 257 -8.19 -0.42 -6.83
CA HIS A 257 -7.06 -1.31 -6.69
C HIS A 257 -6.21 -0.96 -5.50
N TYR A 258 -5.72 -1.98 -4.77
CA TYR A 258 -4.82 -1.76 -3.64
C TYR A 258 -3.38 -2.05 -4.04
N ILE A 259 -2.47 -1.18 -3.56
CA ILE A 259 -1.02 -1.35 -3.68
C ILE A 259 -0.35 -1.13 -2.32
N VAL A 260 0.86 -1.68 -2.14
CA VAL A 260 1.71 -1.36 -0.99
C VAL A 260 2.83 -0.42 -1.45
N VAL A 261 2.94 0.73 -0.79
CA VAL A 261 4.08 1.64 -0.96
C VAL A 261 5.04 1.39 0.21
N CYS A 262 6.31 1.18 -0.09
CA CYS A 262 7.34 0.78 0.88
C CYS A 262 8.65 1.55 0.76
N GLY A 263 8.69 2.66 0.03
CA GLY A 263 9.85 3.52 -0.08
C GLY A 263 9.59 4.75 -0.92
N TYR A 264 10.34 5.83 -0.68
CA TYR A 264 10.30 7.05 -1.46
C TYR A 264 11.73 7.51 -1.80
N ASN A 265 11.93 7.92 -3.04
CA ASN A 265 13.17 8.54 -3.52
C ASN A 265 12.93 10.03 -3.77
N PRO A 266 13.45 10.91 -2.91
CA PRO A 266 13.27 12.35 -3.08
C PRO A 266 14.07 12.94 -4.24
N VAL A 267 15.08 12.22 -4.78
CA VAL A 267 15.91 12.69 -5.90
C VAL A 267 15.13 12.63 -7.22
N ASP A 268 14.39 11.55 -7.44
CA ASP A 268 13.65 11.31 -8.67
C ASP A 268 12.13 11.54 -8.50
N GLY A 269 11.67 11.80 -7.26
CA GLY A 269 10.26 11.99 -6.97
C GLY A 269 9.42 10.72 -7.16
N GLU A 270 9.98 9.54 -6.85
CA GLU A 270 9.40 8.24 -7.14
C GLU A 270 9.20 7.40 -5.88
N PHE A 271 8.12 6.61 -5.87
CA PHE A 271 7.84 5.64 -4.82
C PHE A 271 8.17 4.23 -5.27
N LEU A 272 8.77 3.43 -4.38
CA LEU A 272 8.87 1.98 -4.50
C LEU A 272 7.54 1.34 -4.07
N CYS A 273 6.96 0.49 -4.91
CA CYS A 273 5.68 -0.15 -4.61
C CYS A 273 5.62 -1.63 -4.99
N ARG A 274 4.63 -2.31 -4.39
CA ARG A 274 4.19 -3.67 -4.73
C ARG A 274 2.78 -3.59 -5.30
N ASP A 275 2.61 -4.02 -6.53
CA ASP A 275 1.31 -4.16 -7.17
C ASP A 275 0.94 -5.64 -7.24
N PRO A 276 -0.07 -6.12 -6.51
CA PRO A 276 -0.47 -7.52 -6.52
C PRO A 276 -1.00 -8.01 -7.87
N ALA A 277 -1.36 -7.12 -8.79
CA ALA A 277 -1.76 -7.48 -10.15
C ALA A 277 -0.57 -7.67 -11.10
N SER A 278 0.62 -7.22 -10.73
CA SER A 278 1.85 -7.33 -11.52
C SER A 278 2.54 -8.68 -11.33
N HIS A 279 3.35 -9.07 -12.31
CA HIS A 279 4.33 -10.15 -12.19
C HIS A 279 5.70 -9.62 -11.75
N VAL A 280 5.92 -8.32 -11.86
CA VAL A 280 7.15 -7.65 -11.48
C VAL A 280 7.08 -7.28 -10.00
N ARG A 281 8.12 -7.67 -9.26
CA ARG A 281 8.19 -7.45 -7.82
C ARG A 281 8.37 -5.98 -7.46
N ASP A 282 9.42 -5.36 -7.99
CA ASP A 282 9.81 -4.00 -7.69
C ASP A 282 9.31 -3.08 -8.79
N LEU A 283 8.30 -2.30 -8.44
CA LEU A 283 7.71 -1.29 -9.31
C LEU A 283 7.93 0.08 -8.74
N ILE A 284 8.05 1.06 -9.61
CA ILE A 284 8.08 2.46 -9.24
C ILE A 284 6.92 3.21 -9.84
N ILE A 285 6.46 4.21 -9.10
CA ILE A 285 5.42 5.13 -9.51
C ILE A 285 5.85 6.55 -9.18
N THR A 286 5.68 7.50 -10.09
CA THR A 286 5.97 8.91 -9.81
C THR A 286 5.00 9.47 -8.78
N ALA A 287 5.46 10.43 -7.99
CA ALA A 287 4.63 11.11 -7.00
C ALA A 287 3.37 11.75 -7.62
N GLU A 288 3.48 12.28 -8.85
CA GLU A 288 2.36 12.85 -9.59
C GLU A 288 1.30 11.79 -9.95
N ASN A 289 1.72 10.62 -10.46
CA ASN A 289 0.79 9.55 -10.81
C ASN A 289 0.12 8.94 -9.58
N LEU A 290 0.88 8.76 -8.48
CA LEU A 290 0.30 8.31 -7.22
C LEU A 290 -0.77 9.28 -6.72
N GLU A 291 -0.48 10.60 -6.75
CA GLU A 291 -1.43 11.63 -6.32
C GLU A 291 -2.71 11.63 -7.18
N LYS A 292 -2.58 11.51 -8.50
CA LYS A 292 -3.72 11.39 -9.41
C LYS A 292 -4.53 10.11 -9.18
N ALA A 293 -3.87 8.99 -8.90
CA ALA A 293 -4.52 7.70 -8.73
C ALA A 293 -5.27 7.60 -7.40
N ARG A 294 -4.68 8.10 -6.29
CA ARG A 294 -5.28 8.02 -4.97
C ARG A 294 -6.39 9.05 -4.71
N ARG A 295 -6.40 10.18 -5.46
CA ARG A 295 -7.46 11.21 -5.37
C ARG A 295 -8.56 11.04 -6.40
N ALA A 296 -8.59 9.95 -7.12
CA ALA A 296 -9.65 9.65 -8.06
C ALA A 296 -10.98 9.47 -7.32
N PHE A 297 -12.07 9.93 -7.95
CA PHE A 297 -13.40 9.61 -7.44
C PHE A 297 -13.55 8.08 -7.33
N GLY A 298 -14.05 7.59 -6.19
CA GLY A 298 -14.15 6.17 -5.89
C GLY A 298 -13.10 5.65 -4.92
N THR A 299 -12.04 6.43 -4.56
CA THR A 299 -11.00 5.98 -3.64
C THR A 299 -11.20 6.44 -2.20
N ASP A 300 -12.04 7.45 -1.95
CA ASP A 300 -12.16 8.13 -0.65
C ASP A 300 -10.81 8.58 -0.05
N GLU A 301 -9.77 8.65 -0.89
CA GLU A 301 -8.37 8.89 -0.47
C GLU A 301 -7.91 7.92 0.63
N ASP A 302 -8.40 6.68 0.58
CA ASP A 302 -8.18 5.66 1.60
C ASP A 302 -6.74 5.22 1.71
N ILE A 303 -6.16 5.32 2.91
CA ILE A 303 -4.79 4.94 3.22
C ILE A 303 -4.75 4.20 4.56
N LEU A 304 -4.09 3.04 4.59
CA LEU A 304 -3.71 2.35 5.80
C LEU A 304 -2.22 2.59 6.07
N LEU A 305 -1.94 3.25 7.18
CA LEU A 305 -0.59 3.43 7.72
C LEU A 305 -0.34 2.31 8.73
N VAL A 306 0.55 1.39 8.41
CA VAL A 306 0.88 0.25 9.27
C VAL A 306 2.28 0.45 9.83
N ARG A 307 2.40 0.51 11.17
CA ARG A 307 3.70 0.64 11.81
C ARG A 307 4.57 -0.57 11.52
N ASN A 308 5.81 -0.34 11.11
CA ASN A 308 6.76 -1.40 10.74
C ASN A 308 7.44 -1.99 11.98
N GLU A 309 6.64 -2.62 12.82
CA GLU A 309 7.08 -3.29 14.05
C GLU A 309 6.77 -4.79 13.97
N ALA A 310 7.62 -5.63 14.58
CA ALA A 310 7.43 -7.06 14.57
C ALA A 310 6.12 -7.45 15.28
N LEU A 311 5.33 -8.33 14.65
CA LEU A 311 4.07 -8.83 15.21
C LEU A 311 4.31 -9.74 16.42
N ASP A 312 3.40 -9.70 17.39
CA ASP A 312 3.33 -10.73 18.43
C ASP A 312 2.92 -12.07 17.79
N GLN A 313 3.79 -13.06 17.87
CA GLN A 313 3.55 -14.39 17.29
C GLN A 313 2.35 -15.11 17.91
N ARG A 314 1.92 -14.73 19.13
CA ARG A 314 0.69 -15.26 19.75
C ARG A 314 -0.55 -14.78 19.01
N GLU A 315 -0.62 -13.50 18.64
CA GLU A 315 -1.72 -12.94 17.86
C GLU A 315 -1.76 -13.52 16.45
N VAL A 316 -0.60 -13.66 15.78
CA VAL A 316 -0.47 -14.34 14.48
C VAL A 316 -1.01 -15.76 14.53
N LEU A 317 -0.65 -16.51 15.56
CA LEU A 317 -1.10 -17.90 15.75
C LEU A 317 -2.61 -17.97 16.03
N ALA A 318 -3.15 -17.06 16.85
CA ALA A 318 -4.58 -16.99 17.13
C ALA A 318 -5.39 -16.70 15.86
N ALA A 319 -4.98 -15.73 15.05
CA ALA A 319 -5.61 -15.44 13.75
C ALA A 319 -5.54 -16.62 12.78
N SER A 320 -4.41 -17.33 12.76
CA SER A 320 -4.24 -18.53 11.95
C SER A 320 -5.23 -19.64 12.31
N ARG A 321 -5.46 -19.88 13.61
CA ARG A 321 -6.40 -20.88 14.11
C ARG A 321 -7.86 -20.51 13.82
N GLU A 322 -8.23 -19.25 13.98
CA GLU A 322 -9.58 -18.77 13.63
C GLU A 322 -9.89 -18.98 12.14
N ALA A 323 -8.89 -18.85 11.27
CA ALA A 323 -9.06 -19.10 9.85
C ALA A 323 -9.26 -20.57 9.49
N ASP A 324 -8.75 -21.50 10.30
CA ASP A 324 -8.81 -22.95 10.03
C ASP A 324 -9.12 -23.74 11.31
N PRO A 325 -10.38 -23.67 11.82
CA PRO A 325 -10.76 -24.34 13.06
C PRO A 325 -10.68 -25.88 12.96
N ALA A 326 -10.64 -26.45 11.76
CA ALA A 326 -10.52 -27.90 11.57
C ALA A 326 -9.09 -28.42 11.80
N ALA A 327 -8.07 -27.57 11.85
CA ALA A 327 -6.69 -27.97 12.12
C ALA A 327 -6.45 -28.42 13.58
N GLU A 328 -7.33 -28.08 14.52
CA GLU A 328 -7.23 -28.49 15.94
C GLU A 328 -7.59 -29.96 16.18
N GLY A 329 -8.37 -30.58 15.28
CA GLY A 329 -8.80 -31.99 15.43
C GLY A 329 -7.74 -33.07 15.08
N ALA A 330 -6.60 -32.67 14.48
CA ALA A 330 -5.59 -33.60 13.99
C ALA A 330 -4.41 -33.86 14.97
N ALA A 331 -4.30 -33.11 16.06
CA ALA A 331 -3.34 -33.35 17.13
C ALA A 331 -3.99 -34.21 18.21
N GLY A 332 -4.20 -35.47 17.93
CA GLY A 332 -4.53 -36.46 18.95
C GLY A 332 -3.38 -36.60 19.94
N PRO A 333 -3.67 -36.99 21.20
CA PRO A 333 -2.61 -37.14 22.20
C PRO A 333 -1.62 -38.20 21.75
N LEU A 334 -0.35 -37.80 21.69
CA LEU A 334 0.76 -38.76 21.59
C LEU A 334 0.75 -39.61 22.88
N ALA A 335 0.38 -40.86 22.74
CA ALA A 335 0.45 -41.88 23.77
C ALA A 335 1.92 -42.30 23.98
#